data_daab62d5ac26962da07192c74e1ff539
#
_entry.id   daab62d5ac26962da07192c74e1ff539
#
_cell.length_a   1.000
_cell.length_b   1.000
_cell.length_c   1.000
_cell.angle_alpha   90.00
_cell.angle_beta   90.00
_cell.angle_gamma   90.00
#
_symmetry.space_group_name_H-M   'P 1'
#
loop_
_entity.id
_entity.type
_entity.pdbx_description
1 polymer ?
#
loop_
_entity_poly.entity_id
_entity_poly.type
_entity_poly.pdbx_seq_one_letter_code
_entity_poly.pdbx_strand_id
1 'polypeptide(L)'
;NCVRHAFMHSPDMAAYGQLLEERIPLGAPVLRLSEAESDKQILPNSRWEKRGGAIDYASPQCSLLSNGAYNIMLTESGISSASSSDTLIYRTPFKQTGEGHGAEITLTLGGRVRSLLPSPDENGAYMWEFSEISAEFSCVYDELTARTSVAVSGAENGEARTVSVFAKSDIDSASLEFSFEAVLADASDYVNHPAYWRLGIEARRDQNCITLHRLPRGSQAECWLCLACDKPMTAKAGGSGEDGFLSYPAVTASVPLSLKAGEKADVRFSLCLAYTPEGAYSGAQHMLAMGPAEYGAMVSACASVTHMSSREVDDAMGMLQSLLFISPKSQLPPKSSLWRCGLSGDLPIICCKDDGDVVSVTKQFCLLRSCGVYADLVFLTDEGGEYRRPVYSKVRDTLASHGLEALIGTHAGVRLLPTEDADLIESASAFIVGDESPRRRFENAPRFFAQRKRSGVSAVRHEYADEGSFSFYVNRSLPPRVWSSILTNGSFGYIAADSGTGNMWLKNARELRLTPW
;
A
#
# COMPACT_ATOMS: atom_id res chain seq x y z
N ASN A 1 -0.70 5.66 -26.57
CA ASN A 1 0.03 6.10 -27.79
C ASN A 1 -0.70 7.21 -28.56
N CYS A 2 -2.02 7.11 -28.79
CA CYS A 2 -2.76 8.16 -29.51
C CYS A 2 -2.81 9.50 -28.77
N VAL A 3 -3.01 9.48 -27.46
CA VAL A 3 -3.04 10.71 -26.65
C VAL A 3 -1.67 11.39 -26.63
N ARG A 4 -0.60 10.63 -26.42
CA ARG A 4 0.77 11.15 -26.49
C ARG A 4 1.10 11.72 -27.86
N HIS A 5 0.66 11.05 -28.93
CA HIS A 5 0.89 11.53 -30.30
C HIS A 5 0.12 12.83 -30.59
N ALA A 6 -1.11 12.94 -30.15
CA ALA A 6 -1.91 14.17 -30.25
C ALA A 6 -1.28 15.34 -29.49
N PHE A 7 -0.73 15.09 -28.30
CA PHE A 7 0.00 16.10 -27.54
C PHE A 7 1.30 16.52 -28.21
N MET A 8 2.05 15.57 -28.79
CA MET A 8 3.35 15.85 -29.42
C MET A 8 3.28 16.69 -30.71
N HIS A 9 2.09 16.90 -31.27
CA HIS A 9 1.85 17.68 -32.48
C HIS A 9 1.00 18.92 -32.27
N SER A 10 0.72 19.30 -31.02
CA SER A 10 0.04 20.56 -30.70
C SER A 10 1.01 21.74 -30.84
N PRO A 11 0.63 22.84 -31.52
CA PRO A 11 1.46 24.04 -31.59
C PRO A 11 1.75 24.70 -30.25
N ASP A 12 0.97 24.39 -29.20
CA ASP A 12 1.13 24.90 -27.84
C ASP A 12 1.93 24.00 -26.91
N MET A 13 2.64 23.01 -27.48
CA MET A 13 3.34 21.96 -26.71
C MET A 13 4.39 22.47 -25.73
N ALA A 14 5.05 23.59 -26.02
CA ALA A 14 6.07 24.15 -25.12
C ALA A 14 5.46 24.58 -23.76
N ALA A 15 4.27 25.18 -23.78
CA ALA A 15 3.56 25.60 -22.57
C ALA A 15 2.99 24.40 -21.79
N TYR A 16 2.52 23.37 -22.50
CA TYR A 16 1.98 22.15 -21.86
C TYR A 16 3.07 21.24 -21.31
N GLY A 17 4.23 21.12 -21.98
CA GLY A 17 5.38 20.39 -21.49
C GLY A 17 5.87 20.94 -20.16
N GLN A 18 6.02 22.25 -20.08
CA GLN A 18 6.43 22.94 -18.87
C GLN A 18 5.41 22.77 -17.72
N LEU A 19 4.11 22.86 -18.00
CA LEU A 19 3.05 22.61 -17.02
C LEU A 19 3.03 21.17 -16.51
N LEU A 20 3.38 20.20 -17.32
CA LEU A 20 3.47 18.78 -16.93
C LEU A 20 4.72 18.53 -16.09
N GLU A 21 5.84 19.17 -16.42
CA GLU A 21 7.08 19.07 -15.64
C GLU A 21 6.97 19.80 -14.28
N GLU A 22 6.31 20.93 -14.22
CA GLU A 22 6.06 21.66 -12.98
C GLU A 22 5.10 20.92 -12.03
N ARG A 23 4.29 20.00 -12.55
CA ARG A 23 3.35 19.20 -11.75
C ARG A 23 3.88 17.83 -11.34
N ILE A 24 5.03 17.43 -11.85
CA ILE A 24 5.72 16.25 -11.34
C ILE A 24 6.36 16.67 -10.02
N PRO A 25 5.85 16.24 -8.85
CA PRO A 25 6.54 16.49 -7.61
C PRO A 25 7.95 15.93 -7.76
N LEU A 26 8.96 16.76 -7.51
CA LEU A 26 10.34 16.30 -7.43
C LEU A 26 10.32 15.11 -6.47
N GLY A 27 10.67 13.94 -6.96
CA GLY A 27 10.64 12.72 -6.18
C GLY A 27 11.36 12.96 -4.86
N ALA A 28 10.76 12.57 -3.75
CA ALA A 28 11.43 12.66 -2.48
C ALA A 28 12.75 11.88 -2.56
N PRO A 29 13.87 12.40 -2.04
CA PRO A 29 15.16 11.73 -2.15
C PRO A 29 15.05 10.31 -1.59
N VAL A 30 15.41 9.33 -2.40
CA VAL A 30 15.44 7.92 -1.99
C VAL A 30 16.55 7.75 -0.98
N LEU A 31 16.21 7.33 0.20
CA LEU A 31 17.13 6.89 1.20
C LEU A 31 17.71 5.54 0.78
N ARG A 32 18.91 5.56 0.23
CA ARG A 32 19.74 4.36 0.25
C ARG A 32 20.43 4.35 1.60
N LEU A 33 20.04 3.41 2.46
CA LEU A 33 20.88 3.08 3.61
C LEU A 33 22.24 2.72 3.02
N SER A 34 23.27 3.54 3.27
CA SER A 34 24.62 3.12 2.96
C SER A 34 24.82 1.79 3.69
N GLU A 35 25.41 0.81 3.01
CA GLU A 35 25.94 -0.37 3.67
C GLU A 35 27.00 0.13 4.67
N ALA A 36 26.54 0.64 5.82
CA ALA A 36 27.41 0.84 6.96
C ALA A 36 27.93 -0.56 7.29
N GLU A 37 29.22 -0.77 7.20
CA GLU A 37 29.87 -1.97 7.69
C GLU A 37 29.31 -2.24 9.09
N SER A 38 28.38 -3.15 9.16
CA SER A 38 27.69 -3.49 10.40
C SER A 38 28.64 -4.35 11.21
N ASP A 39 29.35 -3.75 12.14
CA ASP A 39 29.73 -4.50 13.33
C ASP A 39 28.42 -4.94 14.00
N LYS A 40 28.08 -6.19 13.71
CA LYS A 40 26.83 -6.84 14.08
C LYS A 40 26.77 -7.05 15.58
N GLN A 41 26.45 -6.04 16.32
CA GLN A 41 25.85 -6.23 17.63
C GLN A 41 24.34 -6.18 17.46
N ILE A 42 23.78 -7.30 17.06
CA ILE A 42 22.37 -7.60 17.27
C ILE A 42 22.12 -7.45 18.76
N LEU A 43 21.33 -6.46 19.16
CA LEU A 43 20.92 -6.32 20.56
C LEU A 43 20.06 -7.54 20.91
N PRO A 44 20.53 -8.45 21.80
CA PRO A 44 19.96 -9.79 21.90
C PRO A 44 18.61 -9.86 22.63
N ASN A 45 17.98 -8.79 23.06
CA ASN A 45 16.81 -8.85 23.93
C ASN A 45 15.74 -7.76 23.74
N SER A 46 15.70 -7.04 22.64
CA SER A 46 14.56 -6.17 22.37
C SER A 46 13.47 -6.96 21.65
N ARG A 47 12.73 -7.78 22.38
CA ARG A 47 11.48 -8.34 21.85
C ARG A 47 10.43 -7.25 21.87
N TRP A 48 9.88 -6.92 20.71
CA TRP A 48 8.62 -6.21 20.65
C TRP A 48 7.59 -7.01 21.45
N GLU A 49 6.81 -6.32 22.25
CA GLU A 49 5.64 -6.95 22.80
C GLU A 49 4.71 -7.31 21.63
N LYS A 50 4.34 -8.57 21.56
CA LYS A 50 3.37 -9.04 20.58
C LYS A 50 2.08 -8.26 20.78
N ARG A 51 1.66 -7.55 19.72
CA ARG A 51 0.36 -6.90 19.70
C ARG A 51 -0.63 -7.85 19.06
N GLY A 52 -1.77 -8.06 19.64
CA GLY A 52 -2.80 -8.93 19.10
C GLY A 52 -4.14 -8.69 19.80
N GLY A 53 -5.23 -9.03 19.14
CA GLY A 53 -6.56 -8.85 19.71
C GLY A 53 -7.70 -9.00 18.72
N ALA A 54 -8.86 -8.50 19.11
CA ALA A 54 -10.00 -8.30 18.25
C ALA A 54 -9.74 -7.09 17.34
N ILE A 55 -10.38 -7.08 16.15
CA ILE A 55 -10.16 -6.06 15.14
C ILE A 55 -10.99 -4.82 15.45
N ASP A 56 -10.35 -3.67 15.50
CA ASP A 56 -11.01 -2.37 15.54
C ASP A 56 -10.95 -1.69 14.18
N TYR A 57 -11.97 -1.89 13.35
CA TYR A 57 -12.05 -1.26 12.03
C TYR A 57 -12.14 0.27 12.08
N ALA A 58 -12.44 0.85 13.24
CA ALA A 58 -12.53 2.31 13.39
C ALA A 58 -11.16 2.95 13.64
N SER A 59 -10.22 2.18 14.21
CA SER A 59 -8.88 2.65 14.58
C SER A 59 -7.86 1.52 14.38
N PRO A 60 -7.62 1.08 13.12
CA PRO A 60 -6.85 -0.12 12.85
C PRO A 60 -5.38 0.04 13.27
N GLN A 61 -4.88 -0.93 14.02
CA GLN A 61 -3.46 -1.02 14.34
C GLN A 61 -2.66 -1.35 13.09
N CYS A 62 -1.45 -0.80 12.98
CA CYS A 62 -0.57 -0.98 11.84
C CYS A 62 0.75 -1.62 12.26
N SER A 63 1.33 -2.38 11.35
CA SER A 63 2.68 -2.93 11.45
C SER A 63 3.45 -2.73 10.16
N LEU A 64 4.75 -2.68 10.28
CA LEU A 64 5.68 -2.52 9.18
C LEU A 64 6.71 -3.64 9.23
N LEU A 65 6.78 -4.43 8.18
CA LEU A 65 7.81 -5.44 7.97
C LEU A 65 8.74 -4.94 6.86
N SER A 66 10.03 -4.93 7.12
CA SER A 66 10.98 -4.33 6.18
C SER A 66 12.34 -5.03 6.23
N ASN A 67 12.97 -5.16 5.08
CA ASN A 67 14.39 -5.51 4.97
C ASN A 67 15.25 -4.34 4.49
N GLY A 68 14.73 -3.11 4.59
CA GLY A 68 15.41 -1.90 4.13
C GLY A 68 15.26 -1.66 2.62
N ALA A 69 14.98 -2.69 1.83
CA ALA A 69 14.74 -2.58 0.39
C ALA A 69 13.30 -2.93 0.03
N TYR A 70 12.75 -3.99 0.60
CA TYR A 70 11.36 -4.41 0.45
C TYR A 70 10.59 -4.14 1.73
N ASN A 71 9.46 -3.47 1.62
CA ASN A 71 8.67 -3.02 2.75
C ASN A 71 7.22 -3.50 2.59
N ILE A 72 6.63 -4.03 3.64
CA ILE A 72 5.19 -4.29 3.71
C ILE A 72 4.62 -3.57 4.90
N MET A 73 3.62 -2.77 4.67
CA MET A 73 2.79 -2.19 5.67
C MET A 73 1.48 -2.97 5.76
N LEU A 74 1.09 -3.32 6.96
CA LEU A 74 -0.09 -4.13 7.25
C LEU A 74 -0.96 -3.46 8.29
N THR A 75 -2.28 -3.69 8.18
CA THR A 75 -3.24 -3.33 9.23
C THR A 75 -3.77 -4.59 9.90
N GLU A 76 -4.30 -4.45 11.10
CA GLU A 76 -4.98 -5.57 11.80
C GLU A 76 -6.18 -6.13 11.03
N SER A 77 -6.76 -5.34 10.12
CA SER A 77 -7.80 -5.80 9.19
C SER A 77 -7.26 -6.53 7.96
N GLY A 78 -5.94 -6.79 7.89
CA GLY A 78 -5.31 -7.52 6.79
C GLY A 78 -5.03 -6.69 5.54
N ILE A 79 -5.35 -5.40 5.51
CA ILE A 79 -4.96 -4.53 4.39
C ILE A 79 -3.43 -4.47 4.34
N SER A 80 -2.87 -4.67 3.16
CA SER A 80 -1.42 -4.64 2.95
C SER A 80 -1.02 -3.71 1.80
N SER A 81 0.13 -3.08 1.96
CA SER A 81 0.82 -2.32 0.92
C SER A 81 2.27 -2.76 0.87
N ALA A 82 2.73 -3.18 -0.29
CA ALA A 82 4.13 -3.55 -0.48
C ALA A 82 4.82 -2.63 -1.46
N SER A 83 6.06 -2.28 -1.14
CA SER A 83 6.93 -1.50 -2.00
C SER A 83 8.36 -2.01 -1.95
N SER A 84 9.10 -1.81 -3.03
CA SER A 84 10.55 -1.99 -3.05
C SER A 84 11.18 -0.70 -3.52
N SER A 85 11.95 -0.05 -2.63
CA SER A 85 12.32 1.35 -2.81
C SER A 85 11.07 2.20 -3.11
N ASP A 86 11.04 2.95 -4.22
CA ASP A 86 9.89 3.77 -4.63
C ASP A 86 8.86 2.99 -5.46
N THR A 87 9.17 1.73 -5.83
CA THR A 87 8.29 0.90 -6.67
C THR A 87 7.20 0.24 -5.83
N LEU A 88 5.96 0.63 -6.03
CA LEU A 88 4.77 -0.02 -5.47
C LEU A 88 4.57 -1.39 -6.15
N ILE A 89 4.44 -2.45 -5.37
CA ILE A 89 4.34 -3.82 -5.89
C ILE A 89 2.93 -4.13 -6.38
N TYR A 90 1.93 -3.86 -5.54
CA TYR A 90 0.53 -4.08 -5.86
C TYR A 90 -0.35 -2.95 -5.35
N ARG A 91 -1.52 -2.82 -5.95
CA ARG A 91 -2.51 -1.82 -5.58
C ARG A 91 -3.00 -2.06 -4.16
N THR A 92 -2.95 -1.02 -3.36
CA THR A 92 -3.46 -1.03 -1.99
C THR A 92 -4.71 -0.18 -1.89
N PRO A 93 -5.80 -0.73 -1.35
CA PRO A 93 -7.00 0.04 -1.10
C PRO A 93 -6.93 0.76 0.26
N PHE A 94 -6.09 1.77 0.40
CA PHE A 94 -6.08 2.61 1.60
C PHE A 94 -7.28 3.55 1.72
N LYS A 95 -8.27 3.39 0.87
CA LYS A 95 -9.53 4.08 1.04
C LYS A 95 -10.32 3.38 2.14
N GLN A 96 -10.88 4.15 3.05
CA GLN A 96 -11.76 3.74 4.15
C GLN A 96 -13.01 2.97 3.69
N THR A 97 -13.12 2.66 2.41
CA THR A 97 -14.30 2.10 1.74
C THR A 97 -14.29 0.57 1.58
N GLY A 98 -13.33 -0.14 2.20
CA GLY A 98 -13.35 -1.61 2.22
C GLY A 98 -13.18 -2.29 0.86
N GLU A 99 -12.40 -1.72 -0.05
CA GLU A 99 -12.17 -2.24 -1.41
C GLU A 99 -11.20 -3.44 -1.48
N GLY A 100 -11.13 -4.29 -0.45
CA GLY A 100 -10.24 -5.45 -0.42
C GLY A 100 -8.97 -5.23 0.40
N HIS A 101 -8.05 -6.20 0.37
CA HIS A 101 -6.86 -6.22 1.24
C HIS A 101 -5.56 -5.80 0.55
N GLY A 102 -5.60 -5.49 -0.76
CA GLY A 102 -4.40 -5.27 -1.59
C GLY A 102 -3.85 -6.59 -2.13
N ALA A 103 -3.37 -7.46 -1.26
CA ALA A 103 -3.06 -8.86 -1.56
C ALA A 103 -4.03 -9.74 -0.78
N GLU A 104 -4.96 -10.38 -1.46
CA GLU A 104 -6.07 -11.15 -0.89
C GLU A 104 -5.73 -12.63 -0.79
N ILE A 105 -6.17 -13.26 0.29
CA ILE A 105 -6.11 -14.71 0.47
C ILE A 105 -7.51 -15.22 0.75
N THR A 106 -8.02 -16.05 -0.12
CA THR A 106 -9.38 -16.59 -0.03
C THR A 106 -9.40 -18.10 -0.21
N LEU A 107 -10.40 -18.73 0.37
CA LEU A 107 -10.68 -20.15 0.16
C LEU A 107 -12.08 -20.31 -0.42
N THR A 108 -12.18 -20.90 -1.59
CA THR A 108 -13.46 -21.27 -2.20
C THR A 108 -13.81 -22.68 -1.79
N LEU A 109 -14.93 -22.84 -1.08
CA LEU A 109 -15.45 -24.12 -0.59
C LEU A 109 -16.94 -24.24 -0.91
N GLY A 110 -17.34 -25.28 -1.65
CA GLY A 110 -18.73 -25.51 -2.02
C GLY A 110 -19.39 -24.34 -2.76
N GLY A 111 -18.62 -23.62 -3.58
CA GLY A 111 -19.05 -22.41 -4.30
C GLY A 111 -19.14 -21.15 -3.44
N ARG A 112 -18.78 -21.22 -2.17
CA ARG A 112 -18.67 -20.02 -1.28
C ARG A 112 -17.22 -19.61 -1.15
N VAL A 113 -16.97 -18.32 -1.30
CA VAL A 113 -15.64 -17.71 -1.07
C VAL A 113 -15.57 -17.26 0.39
N ARG A 114 -14.53 -17.71 1.09
CA ARG A 114 -14.19 -17.32 2.47
C ARG A 114 -12.90 -16.48 2.44
N SER A 115 -12.90 -15.32 3.07
CA SER A 115 -11.66 -14.58 3.28
C SER A 115 -10.85 -15.24 4.39
N LEU A 116 -9.56 -15.49 4.16
CA LEU A 116 -8.62 -15.93 5.20
C LEU A 116 -7.87 -14.75 5.84
N LEU A 117 -8.21 -13.54 5.43
CA LEU A 117 -7.85 -12.29 6.10
C LEU A 117 -9.11 -11.68 6.71
N PRO A 118 -8.97 -10.84 7.75
CA PRO A 118 -10.10 -10.21 8.41
C PRO A 118 -11.03 -9.49 7.42
N SER A 119 -12.32 -9.80 7.48
CA SER A 119 -13.34 -9.21 6.62
C SER A 119 -14.58 -8.86 7.44
N PRO A 120 -15.05 -7.60 7.40
CA PRO A 120 -16.23 -7.19 8.16
C PRO A 120 -17.53 -7.81 7.63
N ASP A 121 -17.52 -8.31 6.38
CA ASP A 121 -18.71 -8.85 5.70
C ASP A 121 -18.89 -10.36 5.92
N GLU A 122 -17.98 -11.01 6.64
CA GLU A 122 -18.01 -12.45 6.86
C GLU A 122 -18.29 -12.84 8.31
N ASN A 123 -19.09 -13.91 8.51
CA ASN A 123 -19.43 -14.46 9.81
C ASN A 123 -18.27 -15.29 10.41
N GLY A 124 -17.04 -14.80 10.29
CA GLY A 124 -15.84 -15.43 10.86
C GLY A 124 -15.37 -14.70 12.12
N ALA A 125 -14.86 -15.45 13.09
CA ALA A 125 -14.11 -14.85 14.17
C ALA A 125 -12.66 -14.67 13.71
N TYR A 126 -12.18 -13.45 13.73
CA TYR A 126 -10.83 -13.08 13.32
C TYR A 126 -9.99 -12.62 14.50
N MET A 127 -8.72 -12.98 14.47
CA MET A 127 -7.69 -12.49 15.37
C MET A 127 -6.45 -12.13 14.58
N TRP A 128 -5.68 -11.19 15.08
CA TRP A 128 -4.41 -10.76 14.50
C TRP A 128 -3.32 -10.74 15.55
N GLU A 129 -2.09 -10.89 15.12
CA GLU A 129 -0.90 -10.77 15.96
C GLU A 129 0.24 -10.20 15.11
N PHE A 130 0.86 -9.11 15.59
CA PHE A 130 2.06 -8.52 14.98
C PHE A 130 3.29 -8.81 15.82
N SER A 131 4.37 -9.17 15.16
CA SER A 131 5.68 -9.40 15.75
C SER A 131 6.76 -8.70 14.92
N GLU A 132 8.00 -8.74 15.37
CA GLU A 132 9.15 -8.18 14.65
C GLU A 132 9.36 -8.84 13.27
N ILE A 133 8.94 -10.09 13.14
CA ILE A 133 9.29 -10.93 11.99
C ILE A 133 8.09 -11.28 11.12
N SER A 134 6.86 -11.12 11.64
CA SER A 134 5.66 -11.52 10.92
C SER A 134 4.42 -10.77 11.37
N ALA A 135 3.46 -10.68 10.45
CA ALA A 135 2.07 -10.36 10.76
C ALA A 135 1.25 -11.63 10.57
N GLU A 136 0.44 -11.98 11.56
CA GLU A 136 -0.35 -13.19 11.56
C GLU A 136 -1.83 -12.88 11.72
N PHE A 137 -2.64 -13.57 10.94
CA PHE A 137 -4.09 -13.46 10.94
C PHE A 137 -4.68 -14.86 11.11
N SER A 138 -5.59 -15.01 12.05
CA SER A 138 -6.32 -16.28 12.26
C SER A 138 -7.80 -16.05 12.03
N CYS A 139 -8.44 -17.01 11.38
CA CYS A 139 -9.89 -17.01 11.21
C CYS A 139 -10.48 -18.37 11.59
N VAL A 140 -11.71 -18.32 12.11
CA VAL A 140 -12.46 -19.50 12.57
C VAL A 140 -13.79 -19.50 11.87
N TYR A 141 -14.03 -20.53 11.07
CA TYR A 141 -15.30 -20.85 10.45
C TYR A 141 -15.85 -22.17 11.01
N ASP A 142 -17.09 -22.50 10.69
CA ASP A 142 -17.69 -23.76 11.14
C ASP A 142 -16.94 -24.97 10.59
N GLU A 143 -16.52 -24.89 9.32
CA GLU A 143 -15.90 -25.99 8.59
C GLU A 143 -14.39 -26.10 8.81
N LEU A 144 -13.73 -25.00 9.15
CA LEU A 144 -12.26 -24.92 9.24
C LEU A 144 -11.76 -23.82 10.16
N THR A 145 -10.48 -23.92 10.54
CA THR A 145 -9.70 -22.79 11.02
C THR A 145 -8.55 -22.53 10.06
N ALA A 146 -8.18 -21.28 9.85
CA ALA A 146 -7.00 -20.96 9.05
C ALA A 146 -6.13 -19.92 9.75
N ARG A 147 -4.83 -19.98 9.47
CA ARG A 147 -3.83 -19.00 9.91
C ARG A 147 -3.02 -18.55 8.70
N THR A 148 -2.97 -17.27 8.48
CA THR A 148 -2.16 -16.62 7.45
C THR A 148 -1.02 -15.86 8.12
N SER A 149 0.22 -16.19 7.76
CA SER A 149 1.42 -15.48 8.20
C SER A 149 2.04 -14.75 7.03
N VAL A 150 2.39 -13.48 7.22
CA VAL A 150 3.07 -12.62 6.25
C VAL A 150 4.43 -12.25 6.81
N ALA A 151 5.47 -12.43 6.03
CA ALA A 151 6.85 -12.10 6.42
C ALA A 151 7.65 -11.56 5.23
N VAL A 152 8.63 -10.69 5.50
CA VAL A 152 9.57 -10.17 4.51
C VAL A 152 10.87 -10.95 4.59
N SER A 153 11.45 -11.28 3.45
CA SER A 153 12.75 -11.98 3.39
C SER A 153 13.87 -11.07 3.89
N GLY A 154 14.79 -11.63 4.69
CA GLY A 154 16.01 -10.92 5.10
C GLY A 154 17.04 -10.77 3.98
N ALA A 155 17.00 -11.61 2.94
CA ALA A 155 17.97 -11.66 1.87
C ALA A 155 17.44 -11.21 0.52
N GLU A 156 16.14 -11.47 0.24
CA GLU A 156 15.53 -11.24 -1.05
C GLU A 156 14.61 -10.02 -1.03
N ASN A 157 14.42 -9.39 -2.16
CA ASN A 157 13.50 -8.27 -2.35
C ASN A 157 12.06 -8.80 -2.47
N GLY A 158 11.51 -9.33 -1.37
CA GLY A 158 10.24 -10.01 -1.45
C GLY A 158 9.60 -10.39 -0.12
N GLU A 159 8.40 -10.95 -0.25
CA GLU A 159 7.55 -11.39 0.84
C GLU A 159 7.13 -12.85 0.69
N ALA A 160 6.89 -13.53 1.80
CA ALA A 160 6.26 -14.83 1.84
C ALA A 160 4.95 -14.78 2.64
N ARG A 161 3.96 -15.50 2.14
CA ARG A 161 2.67 -15.70 2.82
C ARG A 161 2.43 -17.18 3.01
N THR A 162 2.40 -17.61 4.26
CA THR A 162 2.15 -19.02 4.62
C THR A 162 0.72 -19.13 5.13
N VAL A 163 -0.05 -19.98 4.50
CA VAL A 163 -1.44 -20.26 4.87
C VAL A 163 -1.53 -21.68 5.42
N SER A 164 -1.94 -21.81 6.67
CA SER A 164 -2.25 -23.07 7.34
C SER A 164 -3.75 -23.23 7.43
N VAL A 165 -4.30 -24.28 6.84
CA VAL A 165 -5.72 -24.62 6.92
C VAL A 165 -5.88 -25.90 7.72
N PHE A 166 -6.68 -25.88 8.77
CA PHE A 166 -7.07 -27.04 9.57
C PHE A 166 -8.56 -27.32 9.35
N ALA A 167 -8.86 -28.52 8.84
CA ALA A 167 -10.23 -28.94 8.55
C ALA A 167 -10.93 -29.47 9.83
N LYS A 168 -12.07 -28.90 10.17
CA LYS A 168 -12.95 -29.40 11.24
C LYS A 168 -13.93 -30.45 10.75
N SER A 169 -14.26 -30.41 9.46
CA SER A 169 -15.08 -31.36 8.72
C SER A 169 -14.40 -31.72 7.41
N ASP A 170 -14.86 -32.76 6.75
CA ASP A 170 -14.31 -33.17 5.44
C ASP A 170 -14.44 -32.04 4.42
N ILE A 171 -13.35 -31.72 3.76
CA ILE A 171 -13.23 -30.77 2.66
C ILE A 171 -12.82 -31.55 1.41
N ASP A 172 -13.80 -32.03 0.62
CA ASP A 172 -13.51 -32.88 -0.53
C ASP A 172 -12.92 -32.09 -1.71
N SER A 173 -13.30 -30.81 -1.86
CA SER A 173 -12.80 -29.93 -2.91
C SER A 173 -12.85 -28.48 -2.45
N ALA A 174 -11.69 -27.84 -2.38
CA ALA A 174 -11.55 -26.42 -2.15
C ALA A 174 -10.46 -25.85 -3.05
N SER A 175 -10.48 -24.54 -3.27
CA SER A 175 -9.44 -23.78 -3.95
C SER A 175 -8.94 -22.68 -3.02
N LEU A 176 -7.67 -22.75 -2.64
CA LEU A 176 -6.99 -21.66 -1.95
C LEU A 176 -6.45 -20.69 -2.99
N GLU A 177 -6.79 -19.43 -2.88
CA GLU A 177 -6.42 -18.40 -3.85
C GLU A 177 -5.65 -17.28 -3.19
N PHE A 178 -4.54 -16.89 -3.83
CA PHE A 178 -3.79 -15.68 -3.55
C PHE A 178 -3.93 -14.74 -4.75
N SER A 179 -4.45 -13.53 -4.52
CA SER A 179 -4.70 -12.58 -5.60
C SER A 179 -4.32 -11.15 -5.26
N PHE A 180 -3.85 -10.41 -6.26
CA PHE A 180 -3.51 -9.00 -6.18
C PHE A 180 -3.57 -8.33 -7.55
N GLU A 181 -3.64 -6.99 -7.55
CA GLU A 181 -3.49 -6.18 -8.77
C GLU A 181 -2.07 -5.60 -8.77
N ALA A 182 -1.22 -6.04 -9.70
CA ALA A 182 0.16 -5.56 -9.80
C ALA A 182 0.20 -4.10 -10.25
N VAL A 183 1.13 -3.34 -9.68
CA VAL A 183 1.41 -1.94 -10.06
C VAL A 183 2.78 -1.82 -10.71
N LEU A 184 3.84 -2.23 -10.02
CA LEU A 184 5.24 -2.22 -10.49
C LEU A 184 5.65 -0.86 -11.05
N ALA A 185 5.31 0.21 -10.37
CA ALA A 185 5.58 1.58 -10.77
C ALA A 185 5.83 2.45 -9.54
N ASP A 186 6.46 3.60 -9.74
CA ASP A 186 6.59 4.61 -8.69
C ASP A 186 5.22 4.93 -8.07
N ALA A 187 5.16 4.96 -6.74
CA ALA A 187 3.91 5.14 -6.00
C ALA A 187 3.26 6.49 -6.30
N SER A 188 4.05 7.55 -6.43
CA SER A 188 3.54 8.89 -6.73
C SER A 188 2.98 8.99 -8.15
N ASP A 189 3.67 8.39 -9.09
CA ASP A 189 3.24 8.33 -10.49
C ASP A 189 1.95 7.51 -10.64
N TYR A 190 1.87 6.38 -9.92
CA TYR A 190 0.67 5.54 -9.96
C TYR A 190 -0.56 6.26 -9.39
N VAL A 191 -0.42 6.97 -8.26
CA VAL A 191 -1.52 7.72 -7.65
C VAL A 191 -2.05 8.80 -8.59
N ASN A 192 -1.14 9.46 -9.33
CA ASN A 192 -1.52 10.51 -10.27
C ASN A 192 -2.19 9.96 -11.54
N HIS A 193 -1.72 8.81 -12.04
CA HIS A 193 -2.18 8.24 -13.31
C HIS A 193 -2.36 6.71 -13.27
N PRO A 194 -3.26 6.16 -12.44
CA PRO A 194 -3.38 4.71 -12.24
C PRO A 194 -3.75 3.96 -13.53
N ALA A 195 -4.58 4.54 -14.40
CA ALA A 195 -4.96 3.90 -15.66
C ALA A 195 -3.79 3.77 -16.63
N TYR A 196 -2.88 4.75 -16.64
CA TYR A 196 -1.69 4.73 -17.48
C TYR A 196 -0.70 3.66 -16.99
N TRP A 197 -0.52 3.53 -15.68
CA TRP A 197 0.43 2.60 -15.08
C TRP A 197 -0.05 1.15 -15.06
N ARG A 198 -1.33 0.89 -15.28
CA ARG A 198 -1.87 -0.45 -15.52
C ARG A 198 -1.43 -1.06 -16.85
N LEU A 199 -1.01 -0.24 -17.79
CA LEU A 199 -0.52 -0.68 -19.09
C LEU A 199 0.98 -1.02 -19.04
N GLY A 200 1.45 -1.89 -19.95
CA GLY A 200 2.86 -2.22 -20.10
C GLY A 200 3.36 -3.22 -19.04
N ILE A 201 2.50 -4.10 -18.59
CA ILE A 201 2.87 -5.30 -17.84
C ILE A 201 2.58 -6.52 -18.72
N GLU A 202 3.56 -7.40 -18.83
CA GLU A 202 3.45 -8.71 -19.46
C GLU A 202 3.45 -9.80 -18.41
N ALA A 203 2.75 -10.89 -18.66
CA ALA A 203 2.77 -12.07 -17.82
C ALA A 203 3.34 -13.27 -18.56
N ARG A 204 4.14 -14.07 -17.89
CA ARG A 204 4.62 -15.37 -18.33
C ARG A 204 4.40 -16.39 -17.23
N ARG A 205 3.79 -17.51 -17.57
CA ARG A 205 3.53 -18.61 -16.64
C ARG A 205 4.51 -19.74 -16.83
N ASP A 206 4.85 -20.37 -15.73
CA ASP A 206 5.57 -21.62 -15.67
C ASP A 206 4.85 -22.56 -14.67
N GLN A 207 5.33 -23.80 -14.48
CA GLN A 207 4.59 -24.85 -13.75
C GLN A 207 4.06 -24.42 -12.37
N ASN A 208 4.87 -23.76 -11.54
CA ASN A 208 4.51 -23.35 -10.18
C ASN A 208 4.81 -21.87 -9.92
N CYS A 209 4.87 -21.07 -10.96
CA CYS A 209 5.08 -19.63 -10.83
C CYS A 209 4.43 -18.84 -11.97
N ILE A 210 4.25 -17.56 -11.73
CA ILE A 210 3.94 -16.57 -12.74
C ILE A 210 4.88 -15.38 -12.55
N THR A 211 5.51 -14.97 -13.64
CA THR A 211 6.40 -13.80 -13.66
C THR A 211 5.72 -12.67 -14.41
N LEU A 212 5.65 -11.53 -13.77
CA LEU A 212 5.19 -10.28 -14.37
C LEU A 212 6.41 -9.44 -14.74
N HIS A 213 6.39 -8.91 -15.94
CA HIS A 213 7.43 -8.06 -16.48
C HIS A 213 6.88 -6.64 -16.68
N ARG A 214 7.42 -5.67 -15.98
CA ARG A 214 7.17 -4.25 -16.23
C ARG A 214 8.10 -3.75 -17.30
N LEU A 215 7.57 -3.36 -18.44
CA LEU A 215 8.35 -2.71 -19.50
C LEU A 215 8.82 -1.32 -19.04
N PRO A 216 10.05 -0.92 -19.41
CA PRO A 216 10.58 0.39 -19.07
C PRO A 216 9.69 1.49 -19.62
N ARG A 217 9.46 2.55 -18.82
CA ARG A 217 8.55 3.61 -19.15
C ARG A 217 8.97 4.94 -18.51
N GLY A 218 9.37 5.90 -19.33
CA GLY A 218 9.89 7.16 -18.82
C GLY A 218 11.17 6.96 -17.99
N SER A 219 11.15 7.42 -16.75
CA SER A 219 12.21 7.19 -15.76
C SER A 219 12.09 5.86 -15.03
N GLN A 220 10.96 5.15 -15.17
CA GLN A 220 10.71 3.88 -14.51
C GLN A 220 11.62 2.79 -15.09
N ALA A 221 12.42 2.18 -14.24
CA ALA A 221 13.25 1.05 -14.62
C ALA A 221 12.42 -0.20 -14.93
N GLU A 222 12.95 -1.02 -15.81
CA GLU A 222 12.45 -2.36 -16.08
C GLU A 222 12.57 -3.24 -14.83
N CYS A 223 11.52 -4.01 -14.51
CA CYS A 223 11.57 -4.92 -13.38
C CYS A 223 10.65 -6.14 -13.59
N TRP A 224 10.94 -7.19 -12.83
CA TRP A 224 10.21 -8.47 -12.84
C TRP A 224 9.72 -8.80 -11.44
N LEU A 225 8.46 -9.22 -11.34
CA LEU A 225 7.86 -9.75 -10.11
C LEU A 225 7.48 -11.21 -10.34
N CYS A 226 8.08 -12.11 -9.59
CA CYS A 226 7.74 -13.53 -9.62
C CYS A 226 6.86 -13.89 -8.41
N LEU A 227 5.67 -14.45 -8.68
CA LEU A 227 4.86 -15.16 -7.71
C LEU A 227 5.10 -16.65 -7.87
N ALA A 228 5.55 -17.33 -6.82
CA ALA A 228 5.75 -18.77 -6.79
C ALA A 228 5.01 -19.41 -5.60
N CYS A 229 4.80 -20.73 -5.68
CA CYS A 229 4.14 -21.52 -4.64
C CYS A 229 4.89 -22.83 -4.39
N ASP A 230 4.87 -23.29 -3.14
CA ASP A 230 5.44 -24.59 -2.73
C ASP A 230 4.56 -25.80 -3.12
N LYS A 231 3.36 -25.55 -3.63
CA LYS A 231 2.40 -26.55 -4.12
C LYS A 231 2.11 -26.34 -5.60
N PRO A 232 1.65 -27.38 -6.31
CA PRO A 232 1.11 -27.21 -7.66
C PRO A 232 0.01 -26.16 -7.67
N MET A 233 0.16 -25.14 -8.51
CA MET A 233 -0.80 -24.06 -8.63
C MET A 233 -1.20 -23.79 -10.08
N THR A 234 -2.37 -23.20 -10.26
CA THR A 234 -2.80 -22.61 -11.52
C THR A 234 -2.80 -21.10 -11.37
N ALA A 235 -2.08 -20.41 -12.24
CA ALA A 235 -2.05 -18.94 -12.22
C ALA A 235 -2.84 -18.36 -13.40
N LYS A 236 -3.60 -17.27 -13.12
CA LYS A 236 -4.31 -16.47 -14.11
C LYS A 236 -3.86 -15.02 -13.98
N ALA A 237 -3.73 -14.34 -15.10
CA ALA A 237 -3.42 -12.93 -15.15
C ALA A 237 -4.30 -12.24 -16.20
N GLY A 238 -4.75 -11.01 -15.90
CA GLY A 238 -5.53 -10.20 -16.82
C GLY A 238 -6.89 -10.76 -17.24
N GLY A 239 -7.40 -11.78 -16.53
CA GLY A 239 -8.70 -12.41 -16.81
C GLY A 239 -8.71 -13.37 -18.02
N SER A 240 -7.71 -13.36 -18.91
CA SER A 240 -7.68 -14.21 -20.11
C SER A 240 -7.02 -15.58 -19.89
N GLY A 241 -6.13 -15.67 -18.92
CA GLY A 241 -5.38 -16.88 -18.71
C GLY A 241 -4.29 -17.15 -19.75
N GLU A 242 -3.99 -16.22 -20.65
CA GLU A 242 -2.93 -16.32 -21.68
C GLU A 242 -1.69 -15.52 -21.28
N ASP A 243 -0.52 -15.93 -21.78
CA ASP A 243 0.72 -15.19 -21.61
C ASP A 243 0.75 -13.96 -22.53
N GLY A 244 1.48 -12.93 -22.12
CA GLY A 244 1.65 -11.70 -22.87
C GLY A 244 1.17 -10.45 -22.15
N PHE A 245 0.84 -9.42 -22.91
CA PHE A 245 0.39 -8.13 -22.37
C PHE A 245 -0.93 -8.23 -21.64
N LEU A 246 -0.94 -7.71 -20.43
CA LEU A 246 -2.14 -7.66 -19.59
C LEU A 246 -2.96 -6.42 -19.90
N SER A 247 -4.24 -6.61 -20.22
CA SER A 247 -5.20 -5.49 -20.31
C SER A 247 -5.59 -4.97 -18.91
N TYR A 248 -5.45 -5.82 -17.90
CA TYR A 248 -5.67 -5.53 -16.49
C TYR A 248 -4.71 -6.37 -15.65
N PRO A 249 -3.84 -5.77 -14.83
CA PRO A 249 -2.74 -6.48 -14.17
C PRO A 249 -3.15 -7.23 -12.89
N ALA A 250 -4.35 -7.80 -12.84
CA ALA A 250 -4.77 -8.66 -11.74
C ALA A 250 -4.21 -10.07 -11.92
N VAL A 251 -3.65 -10.61 -10.86
CA VAL A 251 -3.09 -11.96 -10.79
C VAL A 251 -3.86 -12.75 -9.74
N THR A 252 -4.15 -14.01 -10.05
CA THR A 252 -4.72 -14.99 -9.11
C THR A 252 -3.96 -16.29 -9.26
N ALA A 253 -3.37 -16.76 -8.17
CA ALA A 253 -2.80 -18.12 -8.04
C ALA A 253 -3.76 -18.97 -7.24
N SER A 254 -4.12 -20.15 -7.76
CA SER A 254 -5.09 -21.06 -7.17
C SER A 254 -4.42 -22.41 -6.89
N VAL A 255 -4.54 -22.90 -5.66
CA VAL A 255 -4.03 -24.20 -5.20
C VAL A 255 -5.22 -25.07 -4.80
N PRO A 256 -5.41 -26.24 -5.42
CA PRO A 256 -6.47 -27.15 -5.02
C PRO A 256 -6.16 -27.79 -3.67
N LEU A 257 -7.16 -27.89 -2.81
CA LEU A 257 -7.07 -28.52 -1.48
C LEU A 257 -8.18 -29.57 -1.31
N SER A 258 -7.80 -30.69 -0.69
CA SER A 258 -8.73 -31.71 -0.20
C SER A 258 -8.19 -32.19 1.15
N LEU A 259 -9.01 -32.15 2.20
CA LEU A 259 -8.61 -32.45 3.58
C LEU A 259 -9.70 -33.28 4.26
N LYS A 260 -9.33 -34.26 5.02
CA LYS A 260 -10.24 -34.97 5.93
C LYS A 260 -10.35 -34.20 7.25
N ALA A 261 -11.45 -34.41 7.96
CA ALA A 261 -11.63 -33.83 9.30
C ALA A 261 -10.43 -34.16 10.21
N GLY A 262 -9.86 -33.12 10.81
CA GLY A 262 -8.65 -33.23 11.65
C GLY A 262 -7.33 -33.08 10.88
N GLU A 263 -7.34 -33.02 9.56
CA GLU A 263 -6.11 -32.81 8.76
C GLU A 263 -5.75 -31.33 8.63
N LYS A 264 -4.46 -31.08 8.39
CA LYS A 264 -3.86 -29.77 8.19
C LYS A 264 -3.15 -29.70 6.85
N ALA A 265 -3.31 -28.63 6.12
CA ALA A 265 -2.48 -28.28 4.98
C ALA A 265 -1.77 -26.95 5.20
N ASP A 266 -0.49 -26.91 4.81
CA ASP A 266 0.30 -25.69 4.76
C ASP A 266 0.63 -25.39 3.30
N VAL A 267 0.37 -24.14 2.88
CA VAL A 267 0.67 -23.64 1.53
C VAL A 267 1.44 -22.34 1.68
N ARG A 268 2.56 -22.23 0.97
CA ARG A 268 3.39 -21.03 0.99
C ARG A 268 3.44 -20.42 -0.40
N PHE A 269 3.13 -19.12 -0.45
CA PHE A 269 3.34 -18.25 -1.60
C PHE A 269 4.52 -17.33 -1.33
N SER A 270 5.30 -17.03 -2.36
CA SER A 270 6.38 -16.04 -2.33
C SER A 270 6.23 -15.04 -3.47
N LEU A 271 6.49 -13.77 -3.19
CA LEU A 271 6.59 -12.69 -4.17
C LEU A 271 8.00 -12.12 -4.12
N CYS A 272 8.71 -12.10 -5.24
CA CYS A 272 10.04 -11.53 -5.34
C CYS A 272 10.16 -10.56 -6.51
N LEU A 273 10.61 -9.34 -6.24
CA LEU A 273 10.94 -8.33 -7.23
C LEU A 273 12.43 -8.36 -7.53
N ALA A 274 12.80 -8.32 -8.81
CA ALA A 274 14.18 -8.16 -9.26
C ALA A 274 14.25 -7.37 -10.56
N TYR A 275 15.47 -7.01 -10.97
CA TYR A 275 15.73 -6.31 -12.21
C TYR A 275 16.16 -7.25 -13.35
N THR A 276 16.03 -8.57 -13.13
CA THR A 276 16.18 -9.62 -14.13
C THR A 276 15.15 -10.72 -13.89
N PRO A 277 14.67 -11.42 -14.94
CA PRO A 277 13.70 -12.49 -14.78
C PRO A 277 14.24 -13.66 -13.96
N GLU A 278 15.53 -14.02 -14.14
CA GLU A 278 16.20 -15.08 -13.39
C GLU A 278 16.31 -14.72 -11.90
N GLY A 279 16.63 -13.45 -11.60
CA GLY A 279 16.71 -12.96 -10.22
C GLY A 279 15.36 -13.01 -9.51
N ALA A 280 14.27 -12.60 -10.18
CA ALA A 280 12.93 -12.67 -9.62
C ALA A 280 12.51 -14.13 -9.36
N TYR A 281 12.78 -15.04 -10.30
CA TYR A 281 12.46 -16.45 -10.16
C TYR A 281 13.30 -17.12 -9.05
N SER A 282 14.62 -16.96 -9.08
CA SER A 282 15.52 -17.59 -8.09
C SER A 282 15.27 -17.08 -6.69
N GLY A 283 15.02 -15.77 -6.52
CA GLY A 283 14.66 -15.21 -5.22
C GLY A 283 13.32 -15.72 -4.70
N ALA A 284 12.30 -15.86 -5.55
CA ALA A 284 11.03 -16.45 -5.16
C ALA A 284 11.20 -17.91 -4.72
N GLN A 285 11.97 -18.72 -5.46
CA GLN A 285 12.26 -20.11 -5.08
C GLN A 285 13.08 -20.21 -3.78
N HIS A 286 14.07 -19.34 -3.62
CA HIS A 286 14.86 -19.28 -2.39
C HIS A 286 13.97 -19.01 -1.17
N MET A 287 13.05 -18.06 -1.27
CA MET A 287 12.11 -17.77 -0.19
C MET A 287 11.16 -18.92 0.15
N LEU A 288 10.76 -19.76 -0.82
CA LEU A 288 9.98 -20.96 -0.54
C LEU A 288 10.78 -22.00 0.23
N ALA A 289 12.10 -22.05 0.05
CA ALA A 289 13.00 -22.96 0.75
C ALA A 289 13.41 -22.45 2.14
N MET A 290 13.29 -21.15 2.42
CA MET A 290 13.68 -20.52 3.69
C MET A 290 12.85 -21.02 4.87
N GLY A 291 13.51 -21.19 6.01
CA GLY A 291 12.83 -21.47 7.28
C GLY A 291 12.21 -20.19 7.89
N PRO A 292 11.24 -20.33 8.82
CA PRO A 292 10.62 -19.17 9.48
C PRO A 292 11.60 -18.21 10.17
N ALA A 293 12.73 -18.72 10.66
CA ALA A 293 13.77 -17.92 11.34
C ALA A 293 14.57 -17.02 10.40
N GLU A 294 14.53 -17.27 9.09
CA GLU A 294 15.26 -16.50 8.07
C GLU A 294 14.46 -15.31 7.57
N TYR A 295 13.18 -15.23 7.95
CA TYR A 295 12.32 -14.08 7.67
C TYR A 295 12.43 -13.06 8.81
N GLY A 296 12.50 -11.80 8.47
CA GLY A 296 12.19 -10.72 9.41
C GLY A 296 13.29 -10.26 10.35
N ALA A 297 14.56 -10.61 10.12
CA ALA A 297 15.67 -10.09 10.91
C ALA A 297 15.82 -8.55 10.89
N MET A 298 14.94 -7.82 10.23
CA MET A 298 15.29 -6.49 9.77
C MET A 298 14.48 -5.32 10.29
N VAL A 299 13.33 -5.50 10.92
CA VAL A 299 12.84 -4.38 11.74
C VAL A 299 13.84 -4.16 12.87
N SER A 300 14.39 -5.24 13.43
CA SER A 300 15.53 -5.19 14.35
C SER A 300 16.77 -4.57 13.71
N ALA A 301 17.05 -4.82 12.42
CA ALA A 301 18.20 -4.23 11.74
C ALA A 301 18.00 -2.73 11.43
N CYS A 302 16.81 -2.31 11.00
CA CYS A 302 16.48 -0.89 10.86
C CYS A 302 16.56 -0.18 12.23
N ALA A 303 16.03 -0.79 13.27
CA ALA A 303 16.12 -0.26 14.62
C ALA A 303 17.58 -0.20 15.11
N SER A 304 18.42 -1.21 14.82
CA SER A 304 19.83 -1.21 15.20
C SER A 304 20.67 -0.20 14.41
N VAL A 305 20.40 -0.02 13.12
CA VAL A 305 21.03 1.01 12.28
C VAL A 305 20.75 2.41 12.81
N THR A 306 19.54 2.64 13.31
CA THR A 306 19.16 3.92 13.92
C THR A 306 19.49 4.02 15.40
N HIS A 307 20.06 2.99 16.00
CA HIS A 307 20.29 2.90 17.46
C HIS A 307 19.01 3.19 18.28
N MET A 308 17.88 2.69 17.82
CA MET A 308 16.60 2.85 18.50
C MET A 308 16.40 1.78 19.56
N SER A 309 15.78 2.17 20.65
CA SER A 309 15.23 1.23 21.62
C SER A 309 13.95 0.59 21.09
N SER A 310 13.54 -0.56 21.65
CA SER A 310 12.27 -1.21 21.31
C SER A 310 11.07 -0.28 21.51
N ARG A 311 11.12 0.57 22.54
CA ARG A 311 10.07 1.56 22.83
C ARG A 311 9.99 2.61 21.70
N GLU A 312 11.12 3.15 21.25
CA GLU A 312 11.14 4.12 20.15
C GLU A 312 10.59 3.53 18.86
N VAL A 313 10.89 2.25 18.58
CA VAL A 313 10.32 1.54 17.42
C VAL A 313 8.81 1.34 17.59
N ASP A 314 8.37 0.99 18.80
CA ASP A 314 6.95 0.80 19.12
C ASP A 314 6.16 2.11 18.98
N ASP A 315 6.73 3.21 19.44
CA ASP A 315 6.18 4.55 19.27
C ASP A 315 6.11 4.93 17.77
N ALA A 316 7.15 4.61 16.98
CA ALA A 316 7.12 4.82 15.53
C ALA A 316 6.00 4.01 14.84
N MET A 317 5.78 2.75 15.24
CA MET A 317 4.65 1.96 14.75
C MET A 317 3.30 2.55 15.17
N GLY A 318 3.23 3.15 16.37
CA GLY A 318 2.04 3.88 16.83
C GLY A 318 1.70 5.09 15.97
N MET A 319 2.69 5.76 15.37
CA MET A 319 2.45 6.88 14.44
C MET A 319 1.81 6.43 13.14
N LEU A 320 2.13 5.22 12.64
CA LEU A 320 1.68 4.72 11.34
C LEU A 320 0.17 4.84 11.18
N GLN A 321 -0.59 4.46 12.20
CA GLN A 321 -2.05 4.53 12.17
C GLN A 321 -2.54 5.94 11.82
N SER A 322 -1.98 6.96 12.46
CA SER A 322 -2.34 8.34 12.23
C SER A 322 -1.86 8.90 10.90
N LEU A 323 -0.73 8.40 10.40
CA LEU A 323 -0.16 8.83 9.11
C LEU A 323 -0.92 8.22 7.93
N LEU A 324 -1.38 6.98 8.06
CA LEU A 324 -2.03 6.24 6.98
C LEU A 324 -3.53 6.46 6.93
N PHE A 325 -4.18 6.49 8.08
CA PHE A 325 -5.63 6.64 8.20
C PHE A 325 -5.96 8.05 8.69
N ILE A 326 -5.70 9.04 7.82
CA ILE A 326 -6.06 10.43 8.10
C ILE A 326 -7.59 10.52 8.17
N SER A 327 -8.14 10.63 9.38
CA SER A 327 -9.54 10.95 9.55
C SER A 327 -9.81 12.32 8.91
N PRO A 328 -10.83 12.47 8.07
CA PRO A 328 -11.24 13.79 7.64
C PRO A 328 -11.68 14.58 8.89
N LYS A 329 -10.83 15.50 9.34
CA LYS A 329 -11.29 16.54 10.25
C LYS A 329 -12.35 17.32 9.50
N SER A 330 -13.45 17.64 10.17
CA SER A 330 -14.51 18.48 9.60
C SER A 330 -14.02 19.86 9.15
N GLN A 331 -12.82 20.27 9.55
CA GLN A 331 -12.20 21.56 9.22
C GLN A 331 -10.66 21.45 9.21
N LEU A 332 -10.11 20.83 8.16
CA LEU A 332 -8.68 21.00 7.88
C LEU A 332 -8.43 22.41 7.34
N PRO A 333 -7.32 23.07 7.71
CA PRO A 333 -6.95 24.34 7.11
C PRO A 333 -6.72 24.16 5.60
N PRO A 334 -6.99 25.20 4.79
CA PRO A 334 -6.67 25.15 3.38
C PRO A 334 -5.19 24.83 3.16
N LYS A 335 -4.85 23.95 2.22
CA LYS A 335 -3.45 23.61 1.91
C LYS A 335 -2.59 24.86 1.66
N SER A 336 -3.16 25.87 1.01
CA SER A 336 -2.48 27.14 0.73
C SER A 336 -2.00 27.88 1.98
N SER A 337 -2.64 27.70 3.14
CA SER A 337 -2.17 28.31 4.38
C SER A 337 -0.88 27.69 4.91
N LEU A 338 -0.60 26.44 4.53
CA LEU A 338 0.63 25.72 4.88
C LEU A 338 1.83 26.14 4.02
N TRP A 339 1.59 26.70 2.84
CA TRP A 339 2.66 27.07 1.91
C TRP A 339 3.61 28.14 2.47
N ARG A 340 3.11 29.04 3.30
CA ARG A 340 3.97 30.03 4.00
C ARG A 340 4.98 29.37 4.93
N CYS A 341 4.64 28.18 5.46
CA CYS A 341 5.51 27.35 6.29
C CYS A 341 6.40 26.42 5.44
N GLY A 342 6.31 26.51 4.11
CA GLY A 342 7.04 25.67 3.18
C GLY A 342 6.53 24.22 3.10
N LEU A 343 5.30 23.95 3.58
CA LEU A 343 4.65 22.63 3.53
C LEU A 343 3.67 22.57 2.37
N SER A 344 3.70 21.50 1.58
CA SER A 344 2.78 21.32 0.45
C SER A 344 1.34 21.04 0.90
N GLY A 345 1.18 20.38 2.05
CA GLY A 345 -0.09 19.88 2.55
C GLY A 345 -0.58 18.61 1.83
N ASP A 346 0.28 17.97 1.04
CA ASP A 346 -0.02 16.71 0.34
C ASP A 346 0.36 15.49 1.16
N LEU A 347 1.32 15.63 2.07
CA LEU A 347 1.77 14.60 2.98
C LEU A 347 1.20 14.79 4.39
N PRO A 348 1.07 13.70 5.16
CA PRO A 348 0.75 13.80 6.58
C PRO A 348 1.87 14.53 7.33
N ILE A 349 1.49 15.32 8.33
CA ILE A 349 2.42 16.10 9.14
C ILE A 349 2.55 15.42 10.52
N ILE A 350 3.80 15.18 10.95
CA ILE A 350 4.17 14.85 12.32
C ILE A 350 4.61 16.13 12.99
N CYS A 351 3.91 16.55 14.04
CA CYS A 351 4.25 17.77 14.80
C CYS A 351 4.91 17.39 16.13
N CYS A 352 6.07 17.96 16.41
CA CYS A 352 6.76 17.88 17.69
C CYS A 352 6.87 19.26 18.31
N LYS A 353 6.40 19.41 19.56
CA LYS A 353 6.53 20.63 20.34
C LYS A 353 7.87 20.70 21.05
N ASP A 354 8.21 21.87 21.58
CA ASP A 354 9.50 22.21 22.18
C ASP A 354 9.93 21.31 23.36
N ASP A 355 8.97 20.68 24.04
CA ASP A 355 9.16 19.78 25.17
C ASP A 355 9.36 18.31 24.79
N GLY A 356 9.28 17.98 23.51
CA GLY A 356 9.41 16.63 23.00
C GLY A 356 10.87 16.15 22.94
N ASP A 357 11.06 14.83 22.96
CA ASP A 357 12.38 14.22 22.70
C ASP A 357 12.74 14.30 21.21
N VAL A 358 13.36 15.43 20.85
CA VAL A 358 13.77 15.77 19.47
C VAL A 358 14.58 14.65 18.82
N VAL A 359 15.50 14.04 19.59
CA VAL A 359 16.38 12.99 19.05
C VAL A 359 15.60 11.72 18.77
N SER A 360 14.76 11.28 19.70
CA SER A 360 13.93 10.09 19.54
C SER A 360 12.95 10.25 18.37
N VAL A 361 12.26 11.39 18.31
CA VAL A 361 11.32 11.66 17.20
C VAL A 361 12.02 11.71 15.85
N THR A 362 13.23 12.30 15.79
CA THR A 362 14.00 12.32 14.53
C THR A 362 14.41 10.91 14.12
N LYS A 363 14.83 10.06 15.06
CA LYS A 363 15.13 8.64 14.76
C LYS A 363 13.89 7.88 14.27
N GLN A 364 12.74 8.07 14.92
CA GLN A 364 11.47 7.47 14.51
C GLN A 364 11.09 7.90 13.09
N PHE A 365 11.24 9.17 12.77
CA PHE A 365 11.07 9.68 11.42
C PHE A 365 12.04 9.03 10.43
N CYS A 366 13.33 8.88 10.79
CA CYS A 366 14.31 8.19 9.95
C CYS A 366 13.92 6.75 9.67
N LEU A 367 13.44 6.01 10.69
CA LEU A 367 12.97 4.64 10.53
C LEU A 367 11.79 4.58 9.56
N LEU A 368 10.74 5.36 9.81
CA LEU A 368 9.56 5.39 8.95
C LEU A 368 9.92 5.74 7.50
N ARG A 369 10.79 6.73 7.34
CA ARG A 369 11.28 7.17 6.03
C ARG A 369 12.05 6.08 5.29
N SER A 370 12.95 5.37 5.98
CA SER A 370 13.73 4.27 5.39
C SER A 370 12.87 3.09 4.95
N CYS A 371 11.70 2.96 5.55
CA CYS A 371 10.71 1.94 5.23
C CYS A 371 9.63 2.41 4.26
N GLY A 372 9.84 3.51 3.54
CA GLY A 372 8.93 3.99 2.49
C GLY A 372 7.71 4.75 3.00
N VAL A 373 7.66 5.16 4.28
CA VAL A 373 6.59 6.01 4.82
C VAL A 373 6.99 7.47 4.69
N TYR A 374 6.25 8.22 3.88
CA TYR A 374 6.52 9.63 3.61
C TYR A 374 5.63 10.53 4.48
N ALA A 375 6.25 11.44 5.21
CA ALA A 375 5.60 12.46 6.03
C ALA A 375 6.48 13.72 6.10
N ASP A 376 5.89 14.85 6.43
CA ASP A 376 6.63 16.05 6.83
C ASP A 376 6.76 16.05 8.36
N LEU A 377 8.00 16.13 8.88
CA LEU A 377 8.27 16.30 10.31
C LEU A 377 8.47 17.77 10.63
N VAL A 378 7.66 18.30 11.53
CA VAL A 378 7.71 19.71 11.93
C VAL A 378 8.04 19.83 13.41
N PHE A 379 9.12 20.53 13.73
CA PHE A 379 9.44 20.96 15.07
C PHE A 379 8.96 22.39 15.26
N LEU A 380 8.12 22.64 16.26
CA LEU A 380 7.71 23.97 16.69
C LEU A 380 8.68 24.44 17.77
N THR A 381 9.45 25.50 17.49
CA THR A 381 10.50 25.98 18.38
C THR A 381 10.77 27.48 18.20
N ASP A 382 11.03 28.20 19.29
CA ASP A 382 11.30 29.63 19.30
C ASP A 382 12.81 29.96 19.27
N GLU A 383 13.60 29.15 18.62
CA GLU A 383 15.05 29.37 18.48
C GLU A 383 15.46 30.63 17.69
N GLY A 384 14.50 31.42 17.21
CA GLY A 384 14.73 32.57 16.30
C GLY A 384 15.66 33.66 16.80
N GLY A 385 15.89 33.72 18.12
CA GLY A 385 16.77 34.71 18.76
C GLY A 385 18.10 34.16 19.27
N GLU A 386 18.29 32.84 19.30
CA GLU A 386 19.49 32.22 19.86
C GLU A 386 20.53 31.87 18.78
N TYR A 387 21.74 32.40 18.96
CA TYR A 387 22.89 32.07 18.06
C TYR A 387 23.19 30.56 18.03
N ARG A 388 22.95 29.85 19.11
CA ARG A 388 23.30 28.40 19.25
C ARG A 388 22.30 27.45 18.65
N ARG A 389 21.07 27.83 18.44
CA ARG A 389 19.99 26.99 17.86
C ARG A 389 20.05 25.53 18.32
N PRO A 390 19.81 25.24 19.62
CA PRO A 390 20.06 23.91 20.19
C PRO A 390 19.19 22.81 19.58
N VAL A 391 17.90 23.10 19.26
CA VAL A 391 16.99 22.12 18.63
C VAL A 391 17.45 21.84 17.20
N TYR A 392 17.73 22.89 16.42
CA TYR A 392 18.26 22.74 15.07
C TYR A 392 19.53 21.88 15.05
N SER A 393 20.48 22.12 15.98
CA SER A 393 21.71 21.36 16.05
C SER A 393 21.45 19.89 16.36
N LYS A 394 20.56 19.58 17.33
CA LYS A 394 20.20 18.19 17.65
C LYS A 394 19.56 17.48 16.44
N VAL A 395 18.59 18.13 15.78
CA VAL A 395 17.95 17.59 14.57
C VAL A 395 18.98 17.33 13.49
N ARG A 396 19.80 18.33 13.15
CA ARG A 396 20.85 18.21 12.13
C ARG A 396 21.81 17.07 12.44
N ASP A 397 22.34 17.03 13.66
CA ASP A 397 23.35 16.04 14.05
C ASP A 397 22.76 14.62 14.05
N THR A 398 21.48 14.48 14.46
CA THR A 398 20.77 13.20 14.36
C THR A 398 20.55 12.80 12.91
N LEU A 399 20.09 13.69 12.04
CA LEU A 399 19.92 13.40 10.62
C LEU A 399 21.26 13.10 9.95
N ALA A 400 22.32 13.85 10.26
CA ALA A 400 23.66 13.64 9.71
C ALA A 400 24.23 12.26 10.08
N SER A 401 24.00 11.78 11.30
CA SER A 401 24.42 10.43 11.71
C SER A 401 23.74 9.31 10.91
N HIS A 402 22.64 9.62 10.21
CA HIS A 402 21.90 8.71 9.34
C HIS A 402 22.05 9.05 7.84
N GLY A 403 22.91 10.00 7.49
CA GLY A 403 23.09 10.44 6.10
C GLY A 403 21.91 11.24 5.53
N LEU A 404 21.06 11.83 6.38
CA LEU A 404 19.78 12.44 6.04
C LEU A 404 19.75 13.96 6.20
N GLU A 405 20.87 14.62 6.43
CA GLU A 405 20.95 16.07 6.64
C GLU A 405 20.28 16.87 5.50
N ALA A 406 20.35 16.34 4.26
CA ALA A 406 19.72 16.96 3.10
C ALA A 406 18.18 17.04 3.18
N LEU A 407 17.52 16.35 4.11
CA LEU A 407 16.08 16.41 4.31
C LEU A 407 15.60 17.67 5.03
N ILE A 408 16.50 18.45 5.62
CA ILE A 408 16.12 19.71 6.29
C ILE A 408 15.63 20.71 5.23
N GLY A 409 14.40 21.18 5.40
CA GLY A 409 13.76 22.14 4.50
C GLY A 409 13.21 21.58 3.18
N THR A 410 13.29 20.25 2.97
CA THR A 410 12.79 19.61 1.76
C THR A 410 11.36 19.07 1.92
N HIS A 411 10.76 18.66 0.81
CA HIS A 411 9.49 17.92 0.78
C HIS A 411 9.69 16.52 1.38
N ALA A 412 8.71 16.03 2.12
CA ALA A 412 8.80 14.81 2.92
C ALA A 412 10.03 14.81 3.85
N GLY A 413 10.39 15.94 4.36
CA GLY A 413 11.59 16.18 5.17
C GLY A 413 11.27 16.80 6.52
N VAL A 414 12.25 17.51 7.07
CA VAL A 414 12.17 18.10 8.40
C VAL A 414 12.13 19.62 8.33
N ARG A 415 11.24 20.24 9.10
CA ARG A 415 11.14 21.69 9.21
C ARG A 415 11.14 22.13 10.66
N LEU A 416 11.76 23.26 10.91
CA LEU A 416 11.69 23.96 12.18
C LEU A 416 10.92 25.26 11.96
N LEU A 417 9.80 25.39 12.65
CA LEU A 417 8.88 26.52 12.52
C LEU A 417 8.71 27.22 13.88
N PRO A 418 8.44 28.53 13.89
CA PRO A 418 8.21 29.25 15.13
C PRO A 418 6.89 28.80 15.79
N THR A 419 6.81 28.95 17.12
CA THR A 419 5.62 28.59 17.90
C THR A 419 4.40 29.45 17.57
N GLU A 420 4.56 30.60 16.93
CA GLU A 420 3.46 31.42 16.42
C GLU A 420 2.62 30.72 15.34
N ASP A 421 3.18 29.71 14.67
CA ASP A 421 2.47 28.87 13.69
C ASP A 421 1.81 27.63 14.31
N ALA A 422 1.87 27.45 15.63
CA ALA A 422 1.43 26.23 16.31
C ALA A 422 -0.03 25.86 16.02
N ASP A 423 -0.97 26.80 16.13
CA ASP A 423 -2.39 26.54 15.89
C ASP A 423 -2.65 26.00 14.47
N LEU A 424 -1.96 26.57 13.49
CA LEU A 424 -2.05 26.13 12.10
C LEU A 424 -1.49 24.74 11.91
N ILE A 425 -0.28 24.51 12.39
CA ILE A 425 0.42 23.23 12.21
C ILE A 425 -0.28 22.12 12.99
N GLU A 426 -0.66 22.33 14.25
CA GLU A 426 -1.39 21.35 15.04
C GLU A 426 -2.74 20.99 14.41
N SER A 427 -3.46 21.98 13.87
CA SER A 427 -4.73 21.74 13.19
C SER A 427 -4.56 20.89 11.92
N ALA A 428 -3.43 21.02 11.22
CA ALA A 428 -3.10 20.29 10.01
C ALA A 428 -2.45 18.93 10.28
N SER A 429 -1.85 18.72 11.48
CA SER A 429 -1.05 17.54 11.79
C SER A 429 -1.87 16.26 11.82
N ALA A 430 -1.29 15.21 11.27
CA ALA A 430 -1.78 13.84 11.38
C ALA A 430 -1.44 13.25 12.75
N PHE A 431 -0.27 13.56 13.28
CA PHE A 431 0.20 13.10 14.58
C PHE A 431 0.90 14.24 15.32
N ILE A 432 0.65 14.35 16.63
CA ILE A 432 1.32 15.31 17.51
C ILE A 432 2.01 14.51 18.61
N VAL A 433 3.33 14.69 18.71
CA VAL A 433 4.16 14.01 19.70
C VAL A 433 3.79 14.47 21.10
N GLY A 434 3.68 13.53 22.03
CA GLY A 434 3.31 13.82 23.43
C GLY A 434 1.81 13.96 23.69
N ASP A 435 0.98 13.85 22.67
CA ASP A 435 -0.47 13.86 22.83
C ASP A 435 -0.98 12.42 23.05
N GLU A 436 -1.36 12.07 24.27
CA GLU A 436 -1.78 10.71 24.67
C GLU A 436 -3.08 10.22 24.02
N SER A 437 -3.83 11.11 23.40
CA SER A 437 -5.02 10.73 22.67
C SER A 437 -4.65 10.55 21.21
N PRO A 438 -4.84 9.35 20.63
CA PRO A 438 -5.00 9.26 19.19
C PRO A 438 -6.20 10.15 18.86
N ARG A 439 -5.94 11.40 18.41
CA ARG A 439 -6.95 12.45 18.18
C ARG A 439 -8.00 12.07 17.15
N ARG A 440 -8.00 10.80 16.72
CA ARG A 440 -8.86 10.33 15.64
C ARG A 440 -9.41 8.95 15.90
N ARG A 441 -10.26 8.85 16.89
CA ARG A 441 -11.33 7.88 16.79
C ARG A 441 -12.19 8.33 15.60
N PHE A 442 -12.39 7.46 14.64
CA PHE A 442 -13.45 7.64 13.67
C PHE A 442 -14.75 7.71 14.48
N GLU A 443 -15.27 8.88 14.74
CA GLU A 443 -16.53 9.07 15.47
C GLU A 443 -17.71 8.38 14.78
N ASN A 444 -17.52 8.06 13.50
CA ASN A 444 -18.36 7.17 12.75
C ASN A 444 -17.44 6.14 12.10
N ALA A 445 -17.43 4.91 12.62
CA ALA A 445 -16.90 3.79 11.86
C ALA A 445 -17.43 3.92 10.43
N PRO A 446 -16.55 3.88 9.40
CA PRO A 446 -17.02 3.99 8.04
C PRO A 446 -18.14 2.97 7.89
N ARG A 447 -19.36 3.42 7.59
CA ARG A 447 -20.41 2.49 7.18
C ARG A 447 -19.82 1.89 5.92
N PHE A 448 -19.33 0.67 6.01
CA PHE A 448 -18.95 -0.13 4.87
C PHE A 448 -20.24 -0.29 4.05
N PHE A 449 -20.41 0.59 3.09
CA PHE A 449 -21.35 0.29 2.04
C PHE A 449 -20.76 -0.94 1.37
N ALA A 450 -21.40 -2.08 1.58
CA ALA A 450 -21.03 -3.29 0.87
C ALA A 450 -20.95 -2.92 -0.61
N GLN A 451 -19.74 -2.79 -1.13
CA GLN A 451 -19.57 -2.54 -2.54
C GLN A 451 -20.14 -3.75 -3.24
N ARG A 452 -21.05 -3.52 -4.17
CA ARG A 452 -21.55 -4.60 -5.01
C ARG A 452 -20.34 -5.19 -5.72
N LYS A 453 -19.91 -6.38 -5.26
CA LYS A 453 -18.79 -7.10 -5.88
C LYS A 453 -19.14 -7.29 -7.36
N ARG A 454 -18.21 -6.93 -8.23
CA ARG A 454 -18.34 -7.25 -9.64
C ARG A 454 -18.19 -8.76 -9.80
N SER A 455 -19.17 -9.39 -10.42
CA SER A 455 -19.17 -10.84 -10.63
C SER A 455 -18.46 -11.18 -11.94
N GLY A 456 -17.61 -12.20 -11.92
CA GLY A 456 -17.05 -12.79 -13.14
C GLY A 456 -18.08 -13.56 -13.98
N VAL A 457 -19.24 -13.88 -13.39
CA VAL A 457 -20.34 -14.52 -14.10
C VAL A 457 -21.35 -13.45 -14.49
N SER A 458 -21.56 -13.27 -15.78
CA SER A 458 -22.50 -12.29 -16.32
C SER A 458 -23.95 -12.64 -15.91
N ALA A 459 -24.43 -12.01 -14.87
CA ALA A 459 -25.86 -11.94 -14.57
C ALA A 459 -26.55 -10.80 -15.35
N VAL A 460 -25.90 -10.34 -16.41
CA VAL A 460 -26.32 -9.20 -17.22
C VAL A 460 -27.02 -9.73 -18.46
N ARG A 461 -28.30 -9.39 -18.59
CA ARG A 461 -29.05 -9.59 -19.83
C ARG A 461 -28.78 -8.41 -20.76
N HIS A 462 -28.35 -8.68 -21.98
CA HIS A 462 -28.10 -7.68 -23.01
C HIS A 462 -29.27 -7.68 -24.00
N GLU A 463 -29.73 -6.52 -24.35
CA GLU A 463 -30.68 -6.33 -25.44
C GLU A 463 -30.20 -5.18 -26.32
N TYR A 464 -29.98 -5.45 -27.59
CA TYR A 464 -29.83 -4.42 -28.60
C TYR A 464 -31.24 -4.05 -29.07
N ALA A 465 -31.63 -2.83 -28.76
CA ALA A 465 -32.85 -2.29 -29.37
C ALA A 465 -32.51 -1.72 -30.75
N ASP A 466 -33.47 -1.76 -31.67
CA ASP A 466 -33.34 -1.14 -32.98
C ASP A 466 -32.95 0.34 -32.84
N GLU A 467 -32.15 0.86 -33.78
CA GLU A 467 -31.72 2.26 -33.85
C GLU A 467 -30.65 2.74 -32.86
N GLY A 468 -29.67 1.90 -32.53
CA GLY A 468 -28.44 2.35 -31.84
C GLY A 468 -28.58 2.54 -30.34
N SER A 469 -29.65 2.06 -29.73
CA SER A 469 -29.73 1.95 -28.27
C SER A 469 -29.23 0.60 -27.79
N PHE A 470 -28.56 0.61 -26.64
CA PHE A 470 -28.07 -0.57 -25.95
C PHE A 470 -28.62 -0.58 -24.52
N SER A 471 -29.31 -1.65 -24.15
CA SER A 471 -29.89 -1.84 -22.84
C SER A 471 -29.31 -3.07 -22.16
N PHE A 472 -28.97 -2.96 -20.88
CA PHE A 472 -28.59 -4.09 -20.06
C PHE A 472 -29.21 -3.96 -18.67
N TYR A 473 -29.52 -5.11 -18.09
CA TYR A 473 -30.16 -5.18 -16.78
C TYR A 473 -29.12 -5.66 -15.76
N VAL A 474 -28.91 -4.87 -14.70
CA VAL A 474 -28.05 -5.24 -13.57
C VAL A 474 -28.94 -5.74 -12.45
N ASN A 475 -28.84 -7.01 -12.11
CA ASN A 475 -29.69 -7.61 -11.10
C ASN A 475 -29.10 -7.44 -9.69
N ARG A 476 -28.29 -8.35 -9.21
CA ARG A 476 -27.70 -8.31 -7.85
C ARG A 476 -26.24 -7.96 -7.81
N SER A 477 -25.53 -8.08 -8.90
CA SER A 477 -24.11 -7.79 -9.04
C SER A 477 -23.83 -6.94 -10.26
N LEU A 478 -22.83 -6.08 -10.17
CA LEU A 478 -22.35 -5.31 -11.31
C LEU A 478 -21.57 -6.22 -12.27
N PRO A 479 -21.54 -5.92 -13.58
CA PRO A 479 -20.70 -6.63 -14.54
C PRO A 479 -19.23 -6.63 -14.12
N PRO A 480 -18.41 -7.61 -14.55
CA PRO A 480 -16.98 -7.67 -14.20
C PRO A 480 -16.17 -6.48 -14.72
N ARG A 481 -16.64 -5.82 -15.77
CA ARG A 481 -16.07 -4.57 -16.31
C ARG A 481 -17.09 -3.45 -16.16
N VAL A 482 -16.57 -2.24 -15.95
CA VAL A 482 -17.41 -1.03 -15.93
C VAL A 482 -17.90 -0.76 -17.34
N TRP A 483 -19.22 -0.74 -17.52
CA TRP A 483 -19.84 -0.23 -18.72
C TRP A 483 -20.10 1.27 -18.53
N SER A 484 -19.66 2.06 -19.48
CA SER A 484 -19.84 3.50 -19.42
C SER A 484 -20.26 4.06 -20.77
N SER A 485 -21.07 5.11 -20.73
CA SER A 485 -21.51 5.86 -21.89
C SER A 485 -21.05 7.30 -21.77
N ILE A 486 -20.60 7.87 -22.87
CA ILE A 486 -20.16 9.28 -22.96
C ILE A 486 -21.21 10.05 -23.75
N LEU A 487 -21.78 11.07 -23.11
CA LEU A 487 -22.67 12.03 -23.72
C LEU A 487 -21.96 13.36 -23.85
N THR A 488 -21.83 13.90 -25.05
CA THR A 488 -21.11 15.15 -25.27
C THR A 488 -21.64 15.91 -26.48
N ASN A 489 -21.58 17.24 -26.38
CA ASN A 489 -21.82 18.16 -27.49
C ASN A 489 -20.53 18.81 -28.00
N GLY A 490 -19.35 18.27 -27.61
CA GLY A 490 -18.05 18.82 -27.97
C GLY A 490 -17.51 19.86 -27.00
N SER A 491 -18.37 20.59 -26.30
CA SER A 491 -17.95 21.58 -25.28
C SER A 491 -18.24 21.09 -23.86
N PHE A 492 -19.34 20.43 -23.65
CA PHE A 492 -19.75 19.84 -22.39
C PHE A 492 -19.83 18.33 -22.53
N GLY A 493 -19.34 17.61 -21.56
CA GLY A 493 -19.39 16.16 -21.55
C GLY A 493 -19.85 15.61 -20.21
N TYR A 494 -20.47 14.45 -20.28
CA TYR A 494 -20.85 13.63 -19.14
C TYR A 494 -20.52 12.16 -19.44
N ILE A 495 -19.86 11.49 -18.51
CA ILE A 495 -19.69 10.05 -18.55
C ILE A 495 -20.58 9.43 -17.46
N ALA A 496 -21.38 8.47 -17.85
CA ALA A 496 -22.23 7.69 -16.96
C ALA A 496 -21.73 6.24 -16.91
N ALA A 497 -21.62 5.67 -15.73
CA ALA A 497 -21.23 4.28 -15.54
C ALA A 497 -22.43 3.41 -15.10
N ASP A 498 -22.30 2.10 -15.31
CA ASP A 498 -23.29 1.08 -14.92
C ASP A 498 -23.57 1.03 -13.41
N SER A 499 -22.64 1.54 -12.60
CA SER A 499 -22.76 1.68 -11.15
C SER A 499 -23.59 2.89 -10.70
N GLY A 500 -24.05 3.73 -11.64
CA GLY A 500 -24.71 5.00 -11.35
C GLY A 500 -23.72 6.12 -10.99
N THR A 501 -22.42 5.86 -11.07
CA THR A 501 -21.38 6.89 -10.93
C THR A 501 -21.13 7.59 -12.27
N GLY A 502 -20.45 8.72 -12.22
CA GLY A 502 -20.07 9.46 -13.41
C GLY A 502 -19.51 10.82 -13.08
N ASN A 503 -19.03 11.52 -14.09
CA ASN A 503 -18.58 12.89 -13.92
C ASN A 503 -18.90 13.76 -15.13
N MET A 504 -19.02 15.05 -14.88
CA MET A 504 -19.23 16.09 -15.89
C MET A 504 -17.97 16.93 -16.07
N TRP A 505 -17.76 17.41 -17.28
CA TRP A 505 -16.67 18.31 -17.60
C TRP A 505 -17.04 19.35 -18.65
N LEU A 506 -16.29 20.43 -18.68
CA LEU A 506 -16.38 21.46 -19.71
C LEU A 506 -15.08 21.45 -20.53
N LYS A 507 -15.19 21.26 -21.85
CA LYS A 507 -14.08 21.20 -22.82
C LYS A 507 -13.07 20.07 -22.57
N ASN A 508 -12.53 19.96 -21.34
CA ASN A 508 -11.49 18.99 -21.01
C ASN A 508 -11.86 18.18 -19.78
N ALA A 509 -12.00 16.86 -19.93
CA ALA A 509 -12.43 15.95 -18.84
C ALA A 509 -11.44 15.85 -17.68
N ARG A 510 -10.18 16.24 -17.87
CA ARG A 510 -9.16 16.23 -16.84
C ARG A 510 -9.05 17.56 -16.10
N GLU A 511 -8.89 18.65 -16.86
CA GLU A 511 -8.55 19.96 -16.32
C GLU A 511 -9.79 20.77 -15.87
N LEU A 512 -10.91 20.57 -16.55
CA LEU A 512 -12.16 21.28 -16.27
C LEU A 512 -13.28 20.32 -15.83
N ARG A 513 -12.95 19.46 -14.87
CA ARG A 513 -13.92 18.57 -14.27
C ARG A 513 -14.86 19.35 -13.37
N LEU A 514 -16.16 19.25 -13.62
CA LEU A 514 -17.21 19.96 -12.88
C LEU A 514 -17.70 19.16 -11.67
N THR A 515 -17.71 17.84 -11.78
CA THR A 515 -18.10 16.96 -10.68
C THR A 515 -17.00 15.92 -10.45
N PRO A 516 -16.81 15.43 -9.21
CA PRO A 516 -15.93 14.30 -8.95
C PRO A 516 -16.50 13.01 -9.58
N TRP A 517 -15.60 12.05 -9.77
CA TRP A 517 -15.97 10.68 -10.19
C TRP A 517 -16.49 9.88 -9.00
#